data_8db02b0c17959631a866741683d652c0
#
_entry.id   8db02b0c17959631a866741683d652c0
#
_cell.length_a   1.000
_cell.length_b   1.000
_cell.length_c   1.000
_cell.angle_alpha   90.00
_cell.angle_beta   90.00
_cell.angle_gamma   90.00
#
_symmetry.space_group_name_H-M   'P 1'
#
loop_
_entity.id
_entity.type
_entity.pdbx_description
1 polymer ?
#
loop_
_entity_poly.entity_id
_entity_poly.type
_entity_poly.pdbx_seq_one_letter_code
_entity_poly.pdbx_strand_id
1 'polypeptide(L)'
;MSKRSYNQYCAVARALDVIGERWTLLIVRELLTGPKRFKDLLEGLSGIGTNLLTARLKDLEGYGVIRRTVLPPPAGSKVYELTELGRLLEPVVAALGRWGLEFLDTRPDQKDDLRPAWAMVALRSSLQAEAARGVRETYEFRVDDEAFHLRVEDGEVEALQGPAVNPDLVVKGDTRAFLALAAGQLDPAEALTSGELRIEGDEATLSRCLKMFRQSITIKEKA
;
A
#
# COMPACT_ATOMS: atom_id res chain seq x y z
N MET A 1 -19.72 -15.63 20.65
CA MET A 1 -18.44 -15.49 21.37
C MET A 1 -18.39 -14.12 21.99
N SER A 2 -18.05 -14.01 23.29
CA SER A 2 -17.89 -12.72 23.95
C SER A 2 -16.74 -11.96 23.26
N LYS A 3 -17.02 -10.77 22.72
CA LYS A 3 -15.98 -9.90 22.14
C LYS A 3 -14.99 -9.57 23.26
N ARG A 4 -13.70 -9.89 23.08
CA ARG A 4 -12.65 -9.45 24.00
C ARG A 4 -12.60 -7.92 23.95
N SER A 5 -12.63 -7.27 25.11
CA SER A 5 -12.47 -5.83 25.21
C SER A 5 -11.49 -5.50 26.33
N TYR A 6 -10.69 -4.46 26.12
CA TYR A 6 -9.79 -3.93 27.14
C TYR A 6 -10.56 -3.24 28.29
N ASN A 7 -11.86 -2.99 28.10
CA ASN A 7 -12.73 -2.29 29.08
C ASN A 7 -12.17 -0.93 29.52
N GLN A 8 -11.44 -0.26 28.64
CA GLN A 8 -10.89 1.07 28.90
C GLN A 8 -11.66 2.13 28.11
N TYR A 9 -11.97 3.26 28.73
CA TYR A 9 -12.51 4.45 28.07
C TYR A 9 -11.36 5.23 27.40
N CYS A 10 -10.76 4.62 26.38
CA CYS A 10 -9.62 5.12 25.64
C CYS A 10 -9.80 4.79 24.15
N ALA A 11 -9.66 5.79 23.28
CA ALA A 11 -9.81 5.62 21.85
C ALA A 11 -8.83 4.58 21.26
N VAL A 12 -7.59 4.53 21.75
CA VAL A 12 -6.60 3.53 21.34
C VAL A 12 -7.04 2.13 21.74
N ALA A 13 -7.52 1.95 22.99
CA ALA A 13 -8.02 0.65 23.46
C ALA A 13 -9.23 0.20 22.62
N ARG A 14 -10.15 1.11 22.29
CA ARG A 14 -11.29 0.81 21.42
C ARG A 14 -10.88 0.46 20.00
N ALA A 15 -9.89 1.14 19.44
CA ALA A 15 -9.32 0.77 18.14
C ALA A 15 -8.71 -0.65 18.20
N LEU A 16 -7.94 -0.97 19.25
CA LEU A 16 -7.35 -2.29 19.42
C LEU A 16 -8.39 -3.40 19.67
N ASP A 17 -9.55 -3.09 20.26
CA ASP A 17 -10.68 -4.04 20.33
C ASP A 17 -11.16 -4.46 18.91
N VAL A 18 -10.96 -3.62 17.89
CA VAL A 18 -11.36 -3.87 16.49
C VAL A 18 -10.21 -4.43 15.65
N ILE A 19 -9.02 -3.79 15.72
CA ILE A 19 -7.90 -4.09 14.81
C ILE A 19 -6.71 -4.78 15.48
N GLY A 20 -6.73 -4.98 16.80
CA GLY A 20 -5.58 -5.49 17.55
C GLY A 20 -5.28 -6.98 17.37
N GLU A 21 -6.15 -7.72 16.71
CA GLU A 21 -5.93 -9.14 16.45
C GLU A 21 -4.94 -9.35 15.30
N ARG A 22 -4.11 -10.38 15.44
CA ARG A 22 -3.14 -10.75 14.39
C ARG A 22 -3.85 -10.92 13.04
N TRP A 23 -3.21 -10.47 11.97
CA TRP A 23 -3.64 -10.45 10.57
C TRP A 23 -4.60 -9.31 10.21
N THR A 24 -5.28 -8.68 11.16
CA THR A 24 -6.33 -7.69 10.87
C THR A 24 -5.80 -6.51 10.07
N LEU A 25 -4.71 -5.87 10.51
CA LEU A 25 -4.11 -4.75 9.77
C LEU A 25 -3.48 -5.18 8.44
N LEU A 26 -3.00 -6.43 8.34
CA LEU A 26 -2.52 -6.95 7.06
C LEU A 26 -3.65 -7.19 6.06
N ILE A 27 -4.84 -7.62 6.52
CA ILE A 27 -6.04 -7.69 5.68
C ILE A 27 -6.44 -6.29 5.21
N VAL A 28 -6.42 -5.29 6.09
CA VAL A 28 -6.69 -3.90 5.72
C VAL A 28 -5.69 -3.42 4.67
N ARG A 29 -4.38 -3.71 4.84
CA ARG A 29 -3.33 -3.39 3.86
C ARG A 29 -3.65 -3.99 2.47
N GLU A 30 -4.04 -5.26 2.41
CA GLU A 30 -4.43 -5.87 1.15
C GLU A 30 -5.63 -5.15 0.50
N LEU A 31 -6.63 -4.80 1.29
CA LEU A 31 -7.82 -4.11 0.80
C LEU A 31 -7.60 -2.62 0.45
N LEU A 32 -6.53 -2.01 0.94
CA LEU A 32 -6.10 -0.67 0.52
C LEU A 32 -5.63 -0.65 -0.94
N THR A 33 -5.21 -1.80 -1.49
CA THR A 33 -4.85 -1.94 -2.91
C THR A 33 -6.06 -2.18 -3.82
N GLY A 34 -7.28 -2.18 -3.28
CA GLY A 34 -8.52 -2.39 -4.00
C GLY A 34 -9.32 -3.60 -3.52
N PRO A 35 -10.52 -3.81 -4.10
CA PRO A 35 -11.37 -4.95 -3.76
C PRO A 35 -10.68 -6.28 -4.04
N LYS A 36 -10.83 -7.26 -3.14
CA LYS A 36 -10.18 -8.58 -3.21
C LYS A 36 -11.21 -9.70 -3.03
N ARG A 37 -11.04 -10.79 -3.79
CA ARG A 37 -11.76 -12.03 -3.54
C ARG A 37 -11.17 -12.70 -2.30
N PHE A 38 -11.90 -13.62 -1.71
CA PHE A 38 -11.39 -14.43 -0.59
C PHE A 38 -10.06 -15.14 -0.95
N LYS A 39 -10.01 -15.70 -2.17
CA LYS A 39 -8.82 -16.38 -2.68
C LYS A 39 -7.63 -15.45 -2.78
N ASP A 40 -7.81 -14.23 -3.32
CA ASP A 40 -6.75 -13.23 -3.47
C ASP A 40 -6.19 -12.81 -2.11
N LEU A 41 -7.07 -12.66 -1.09
CA LEU A 41 -6.64 -12.39 0.28
C LEU A 41 -5.86 -13.56 0.90
N LEU A 42 -6.29 -14.81 0.65
CA LEU A 42 -5.60 -15.99 1.15
C LEU A 42 -4.22 -16.16 0.53
N GLU A 43 -4.09 -15.86 -0.77
CA GLU A 43 -2.81 -15.85 -1.49
C GLU A 43 -1.93 -14.67 -1.09
N GLY A 44 -2.54 -13.49 -0.80
CA GLY A 44 -1.84 -12.27 -0.38
C GLY A 44 -1.33 -12.28 1.05
N LEU A 45 -1.81 -13.20 1.88
CA LEU A 45 -1.49 -13.29 3.30
C LEU A 45 -0.87 -14.64 3.61
N SER A 46 0.36 -14.86 3.13
CA SER A 46 1.09 -16.11 3.31
C SER A 46 1.12 -16.54 4.78
N GLY A 47 0.64 -17.75 5.05
CA GLY A 47 0.59 -18.32 6.39
C GLY A 47 -0.71 -18.08 7.19
N ILE A 48 -1.71 -17.34 6.64
CA ILE A 48 -3.03 -17.32 7.26
C ILE A 48 -3.83 -18.57 6.85
N GLY A 49 -4.45 -19.23 7.82
CA GLY A 49 -5.37 -20.33 7.53
C GLY A 49 -6.77 -19.81 7.15
N THR A 50 -7.48 -20.57 6.31
CA THR A 50 -8.86 -20.25 5.84
C THR A 50 -9.83 -19.93 6.96
N ASN A 51 -9.80 -20.68 8.05
CA ASN A 51 -10.70 -20.47 9.19
C ASN A 51 -10.42 -19.15 9.89
N LEU A 52 -9.13 -18.78 10.03
CA LEU A 52 -8.73 -17.55 10.67
C LEU A 52 -9.07 -16.35 9.78
N LEU A 53 -8.79 -16.41 8.47
CA LEU A 53 -9.18 -15.39 7.52
C LEU A 53 -10.70 -15.17 7.54
N THR A 54 -11.49 -16.24 7.51
CA THR A 54 -12.96 -16.17 7.59
C THR A 54 -13.40 -15.46 8.87
N ALA A 55 -12.82 -15.80 10.02
CA ALA A 55 -13.16 -15.18 11.30
C ALA A 55 -12.82 -13.68 11.29
N ARG A 56 -11.63 -13.30 10.82
CA ARG A 56 -11.21 -11.89 10.74
C ARG A 56 -12.07 -11.06 9.80
N LEU A 57 -12.41 -11.60 8.62
CA LEU A 57 -13.31 -10.92 7.69
C LEU A 57 -14.71 -10.72 8.27
N LYS A 58 -15.24 -11.73 9.00
CA LYS A 58 -16.52 -11.61 9.69
C LYS A 58 -16.49 -10.56 10.78
N ASP A 59 -15.41 -10.50 11.57
CA ASP A 59 -15.25 -9.50 12.62
C ASP A 59 -15.17 -8.08 12.03
N LEU A 60 -14.34 -7.88 11.00
CA LEU A 60 -14.21 -6.59 10.30
C LEU A 60 -15.52 -6.13 9.64
N GLU A 61 -16.28 -7.06 9.04
CA GLU A 61 -17.60 -6.79 8.47
C GLU A 61 -18.59 -6.40 9.58
N GLY A 62 -18.55 -7.10 10.71
CA GLY A 62 -19.40 -6.80 11.88
C GLY A 62 -19.10 -5.48 12.57
N TYR A 63 -17.89 -4.94 12.40
CA TYR A 63 -17.50 -3.60 12.84
C TYR A 63 -17.73 -2.52 11.77
N GLY A 64 -18.17 -2.90 10.57
CA GLY A 64 -18.39 -1.97 9.46
C GLY A 64 -17.11 -1.44 8.83
N VAL A 65 -15.96 -2.07 9.08
CA VAL A 65 -14.66 -1.71 8.48
C VAL A 65 -14.58 -2.15 7.02
N ILE A 66 -15.14 -3.32 6.72
CA ILE A 66 -15.23 -3.87 5.36
C ILE A 66 -16.68 -4.20 5.02
N ARG A 67 -16.93 -4.35 3.74
CA ARG A 67 -18.20 -4.90 3.22
C ARG A 67 -17.94 -5.90 2.10
N ARG A 68 -18.93 -6.75 1.86
CA ARG A 68 -18.97 -7.61 0.67
C ARG A 68 -19.71 -6.91 -0.44
N THR A 69 -19.19 -7.00 -1.65
CA THR A 69 -19.84 -6.49 -2.84
C THR A 69 -19.62 -7.45 -4.01
N VAL A 70 -20.30 -7.18 -5.13
CA VAL A 70 -20.13 -7.92 -6.38
C VAL A 70 -19.58 -6.95 -7.41
N LEU A 71 -18.45 -7.29 -8.01
CA LEU A 71 -17.89 -6.48 -9.09
C LEU A 71 -18.85 -6.46 -10.28
N PRO A 72 -18.94 -5.33 -11.00
CA PRO A 72 -19.76 -5.25 -12.21
C PRO A 72 -19.26 -6.25 -13.27
N PRO A 73 -20.13 -6.62 -14.23
CA PRO A 73 -19.70 -7.40 -15.39
C PRO A 73 -18.54 -6.71 -16.14
N PRO A 74 -17.62 -7.48 -16.73
CA PRO A 74 -17.63 -8.95 -16.90
C PRO A 74 -17.10 -9.72 -15.69
N ALA A 75 -16.53 -9.09 -14.67
CA ALA A 75 -15.89 -9.76 -13.54
C ALA A 75 -16.88 -10.57 -12.68
N GLY A 76 -18.06 -10.01 -12.35
CA GLY A 76 -19.18 -10.69 -11.65
C GLY A 76 -18.81 -11.36 -10.32
N SER A 77 -17.65 -11.05 -9.75
CA SER A 77 -17.07 -11.78 -8.62
C SER A 77 -17.46 -11.14 -7.30
N LYS A 78 -17.71 -11.99 -6.29
CA LYS A 78 -17.86 -11.54 -4.90
C LYS A 78 -16.50 -11.14 -4.33
N VAL A 79 -16.42 -9.92 -3.82
CA VAL A 79 -15.18 -9.35 -3.25
C VAL A 79 -15.46 -8.70 -1.89
N TYR A 80 -14.38 -8.49 -1.16
CA TYR A 80 -14.35 -7.65 0.04
C TYR A 80 -13.72 -6.33 -0.33
N GLU A 81 -14.23 -5.24 0.22
CA GLU A 81 -13.67 -3.90 0.06
C GLU A 81 -13.78 -3.12 1.36
N LEU A 82 -12.91 -2.11 1.53
CA LEU A 82 -13.00 -1.18 2.65
C LEU A 82 -14.22 -0.28 2.50
N THR A 83 -14.91 -0.04 3.62
CA THR A 83 -15.88 1.03 3.73
C THR A 83 -15.18 2.39 3.90
N GLU A 84 -15.92 3.50 3.97
CA GLU A 84 -15.35 4.80 4.33
C GLU A 84 -14.67 4.74 5.70
N LEU A 85 -15.30 4.10 6.69
CA LEU A 85 -14.70 3.87 8.00
C LEU A 85 -13.40 3.06 7.90
N GLY A 86 -13.39 2.03 7.04
CA GLY A 86 -12.20 1.21 6.82
C GLY A 86 -11.05 1.99 6.17
N ARG A 87 -11.35 2.92 5.26
CA ARG A 87 -10.33 3.77 4.63
C ARG A 87 -9.65 4.73 5.60
N LEU A 88 -10.31 5.10 6.71
CA LEU A 88 -9.67 5.88 7.77
C LEU A 88 -8.48 5.14 8.44
N LEU A 89 -8.33 3.83 8.22
CA LEU A 89 -7.16 3.07 8.67
C LEU A 89 -5.92 3.25 7.78
N GLU A 90 -6.06 3.85 6.60
CA GLU A 90 -4.90 4.05 5.70
C GLU A 90 -3.75 4.83 6.37
N PRO A 91 -3.96 6.01 6.98
CA PRO A 91 -2.89 6.71 7.66
C PRO A 91 -2.33 5.92 8.87
N VAL A 92 -3.13 5.06 9.50
CA VAL A 92 -2.67 4.18 10.59
C VAL A 92 -1.73 3.11 10.05
N VAL A 93 -2.09 2.44 8.94
CA VAL A 93 -1.25 1.44 8.27
C VAL A 93 0.04 2.09 7.78
N ALA A 94 -0.03 3.28 7.19
CA ALA A 94 1.13 4.03 6.74
C ALA A 94 2.08 4.41 7.89
N ALA A 95 1.53 4.90 9.02
CA ALA A 95 2.32 5.24 10.21
C ALA A 95 3.00 4.00 10.81
N LEU A 96 2.26 2.87 10.87
CA LEU A 96 2.80 1.60 11.34
C LEU A 96 3.89 1.07 10.38
N GLY A 97 3.68 1.22 9.06
CA GLY A 97 4.68 0.87 8.05
C GLY A 97 5.98 1.66 8.24
N ARG A 98 5.90 2.99 8.38
CA ARG A 98 7.07 3.84 8.66
C ARG A 98 7.82 3.41 9.93
N TRP A 99 7.10 3.16 11.02
CA TRP A 99 7.72 2.66 12.25
C TRP A 99 8.34 1.26 12.04
N GLY A 100 7.68 0.42 11.25
CA GLY A 100 8.14 -0.93 10.93
C GLY A 100 9.44 -0.97 10.12
N LEU A 101 9.78 0.09 9.36
CA LEU A 101 11.03 0.17 8.61
C LEU A 101 12.28 0.03 9.51
N GLU A 102 12.18 0.46 10.77
CA GLU A 102 13.28 0.32 11.75
C GLU A 102 13.64 -1.15 12.06
N PHE A 103 12.76 -2.09 11.71
CA PHE A 103 12.92 -3.53 11.96
C PHE A 103 13.15 -4.33 10.67
N LEU A 104 13.15 -3.67 9.51
CA LEU A 104 13.49 -4.33 8.25
C LEU A 104 15.01 -4.43 8.12
N ASP A 105 15.48 -5.61 7.73
CA ASP A 105 16.85 -5.78 7.31
C ASP A 105 17.08 -5.08 5.97
N THR A 106 18.34 -4.72 5.69
CA THR A 106 18.74 -4.05 4.44
C THR A 106 18.48 -4.89 3.19
N ARG A 107 18.25 -6.19 3.36
CA ARG A 107 17.86 -7.09 2.27
C ARG A 107 16.78 -8.05 2.77
N PRO A 108 15.72 -8.27 1.96
CA PRO A 108 14.70 -9.27 2.27
C PRO A 108 15.33 -10.67 2.33
N ASP A 109 14.89 -11.49 3.28
CA ASP A 109 15.22 -12.91 3.32
C ASP A 109 14.57 -13.63 2.11
N GLN A 110 15.13 -14.76 1.70
CA GLN A 110 14.57 -15.61 0.64
C GLN A 110 13.15 -16.12 0.96
N LYS A 111 12.78 -16.10 2.23
CA LYS A 111 11.45 -16.51 2.72
C LYS A 111 10.42 -15.37 2.75
N ASP A 112 10.88 -14.14 2.55
CA ASP A 112 10.00 -12.98 2.60
C ASP A 112 9.13 -12.92 1.33
N ASP A 113 7.86 -12.71 1.53
CA ASP A 113 6.92 -12.47 0.45
C ASP A 113 7.05 -11.01 0.00
N LEU A 114 7.32 -10.79 -1.27
CA LEU A 114 7.51 -9.48 -1.86
C LEU A 114 6.37 -9.23 -2.86
N ARG A 115 5.65 -8.11 -2.69
CA ARG A 115 4.53 -7.76 -3.57
C ARG A 115 4.57 -6.30 -3.99
N PRO A 116 4.52 -6.03 -5.31
CA PRO A 116 4.50 -4.67 -5.85
C PRO A 116 3.37 -3.82 -5.29
N ALA A 117 2.21 -4.42 -5.05
CA ALA A 117 1.04 -3.73 -4.50
C ALA A 117 1.30 -3.07 -3.12
N TRP A 118 2.24 -3.57 -2.33
CA TRP A 118 2.60 -2.94 -1.06
C TRP A 118 3.38 -1.64 -1.25
N ALA A 119 4.23 -1.57 -2.29
CA ALA A 119 4.90 -0.33 -2.67
C ALA A 119 3.90 0.76 -3.09
N MET A 120 2.82 0.38 -3.78
CA MET A 120 1.73 1.30 -4.14
C MET A 120 1.09 1.97 -2.91
N VAL A 121 0.81 1.20 -1.85
CA VAL A 121 0.24 1.74 -0.59
C VAL A 121 1.24 2.69 0.07
N ALA A 122 2.53 2.34 0.10
CA ALA A 122 3.58 3.19 0.67
C ALA A 122 3.72 4.50 -0.12
N LEU A 123 3.78 4.43 -1.44
CA LEU A 123 3.89 5.61 -2.32
C LEU A 123 2.69 6.54 -2.15
N ARG A 124 1.45 6.01 -2.21
CA ARG A 124 0.25 6.82 -1.99
C ARG A 124 0.28 7.55 -0.66
N SER A 125 0.74 6.88 0.39
CA SER A 125 0.84 7.45 1.74
C SER A 125 1.98 8.48 1.89
N SER A 126 2.90 8.53 0.95
CA SER A 126 4.08 9.44 0.99
C SER A 126 3.86 10.74 0.20
N LEU A 127 2.70 10.94 -0.43
CA LEU A 127 2.41 12.14 -1.21
C LEU A 127 2.56 13.40 -0.35
N GLN A 128 3.35 14.33 -0.86
CA GLN A 128 3.46 15.68 -0.33
C GLN A 128 2.41 16.57 -1.02
N ALA A 129 1.24 16.73 -0.40
CA ALA A 129 0.10 17.43 -1.00
C ALA A 129 0.46 18.85 -1.48
N GLU A 130 1.31 19.57 -0.73
CA GLU A 130 1.80 20.90 -1.11
C GLU A 130 2.61 20.87 -2.43
N ALA A 131 3.46 19.85 -2.62
CA ALA A 131 4.25 19.70 -3.84
C ALA A 131 3.40 19.23 -5.04
N ALA A 132 2.24 18.68 -4.78
CA ALA A 132 1.31 18.18 -5.79
C ALA A 132 0.24 19.22 -6.19
N ARG A 133 0.22 20.40 -5.57
CA ARG A 133 -0.73 21.49 -5.94
C ARG A 133 -0.51 21.93 -7.38
N GLY A 134 -1.63 22.02 -8.12
CA GLY A 134 -1.62 22.41 -9.52
C GLY A 134 -1.03 21.37 -10.48
N VAL A 135 -0.60 20.20 -9.97
CA VAL A 135 -0.12 19.09 -10.79
C VAL A 135 -1.30 18.22 -11.20
N ARG A 136 -1.32 17.87 -12.49
CA ARG A 136 -2.26 16.91 -13.06
C ARG A 136 -1.48 15.96 -13.96
N GLU A 137 -1.01 14.86 -13.37
CA GLU A 137 -0.11 13.91 -14.03
C GLU A 137 -0.45 12.47 -13.60
N THR A 138 -0.14 11.52 -14.48
CA THR A 138 -0.32 10.09 -14.25
C THR A 138 1.03 9.38 -14.33
N TYR A 139 1.40 8.68 -13.27
CA TYR A 139 2.64 7.94 -13.15
C TYR A 139 2.37 6.45 -13.15
N GLU A 140 2.88 5.75 -14.15
CA GLU A 140 2.78 4.29 -14.25
C GLU A 140 4.04 3.63 -13.70
N PHE A 141 3.84 2.58 -12.92
CA PHE A 141 4.90 1.76 -12.35
C PHE A 141 4.75 0.34 -12.88
N ARG A 142 5.75 -0.15 -13.60
CA ARG A 142 5.85 -1.53 -14.08
C ARG A 142 6.87 -2.26 -13.25
N VAL A 143 6.38 -3.22 -12.47
CA VAL A 143 7.16 -3.94 -11.46
C VAL A 143 7.04 -5.42 -11.75
N ASP A 144 8.09 -6.03 -12.24
CA ASP A 144 8.09 -7.39 -12.78
C ASP A 144 6.95 -7.56 -13.82
N ASP A 145 6.02 -8.49 -13.60
CA ASP A 145 4.86 -8.74 -14.48
C ASP A 145 3.60 -7.94 -14.08
N GLU A 146 3.69 -7.08 -13.06
CA GLU A 146 2.57 -6.28 -12.58
C GLU A 146 2.72 -4.81 -13.01
N ALA A 147 1.58 -4.14 -13.15
CA ALA A 147 1.54 -2.69 -13.34
C ALA A 147 0.52 -2.06 -12.39
N PHE A 148 0.82 -0.86 -11.93
CA PHE A 148 -0.11 0.02 -11.25
C PHE A 148 0.19 1.47 -11.62
N HIS A 149 -0.74 2.37 -11.37
CA HIS A 149 -0.50 3.78 -11.66
C HIS A 149 -1.08 4.68 -10.57
N LEU A 150 -0.46 5.83 -10.42
CA LEU A 150 -0.90 6.91 -9.55
C LEU A 150 -1.38 8.07 -10.41
N ARG A 151 -2.62 8.49 -10.22
CA ARG A 151 -3.14 9.72 -10.80
C ARG A 151 -3.08 10.80 -9.73
N VAL A 152 -2.32 11.83 -10.00
CA VAL A 152 -2.21 13.01 -9.14
C VAL A 152 -3.07 14.11 -9.74
N GLU A 153 -3.92 14.70 -8.92
CA GLU A 153 -4.76 15.83 -9.32
C GLU A 153 -4.86 16.82 -8.16
N ASP A 154 -4.18 17.95 -8.31
CA ASP A 154 -4.24 19.12 -7.41
C ASP A 154 -4.09 18.78 -5.91
N GLY A 155 -3.06 18.03 -5.57
CA GLY A 155 -2.74 17.66 -4.18
C GLY A 155 -3.39 16.35 -3.71
N GLU A 156 -4.23 15.74 -4.52
CA GLU A 156 -4.82 14.41 -4.26
C GLU A 156 -4.13 13.33 -5.09
N VAL A 157 -4.13 12.10 -4.62
CA VAL A 157 -3.61 10.95 -5.35
C VAL A 157 -4.59 9.79 -5.29
N GLU A 158 -4.88 9.25 -6.47
CA GLU A 158 -5.61 8.00 -6.64
C GLU A 158 -4.64 6.91 -7.12
N ALA A 159 -4.67 5.76 -6.47
CA ALA A 159 -3.85 4.60 -6.86
C ALA A 159 -4.74 3.52 -7.48
N LEU A 160 -4.38 3.09 -8.67
CA LEU A 160 -5.15 2.16 -9.49
C LEU A 160 -4.29 0.99 -9.94
N GLN A 161 -4.86 -0.21 -9.96
CA GLN A 161 -4.19 -1.39 -10.50
C GLN A 161 -4.25 -1.40 -12.03
N GLY A 162 -3.23 -1.97 -12.65
CA GLY A 162 -3.10 -2.09 -14.09
C GLY A 162 -2.38 -0.89 -14.73
N PRO A 163 -2.13 -0.99 -16.04
CA PRO A 163 -1.46 0.07 -16.81
C PRO A 163 -2.35 1.31 -16.94
N ALA A 164 -1.72 2.47 -17.03
CA ALA A 164 -2.40 3.73 -17.30
C ALA A 164 -2.68 3.91 -18.81
N VAL A 165 -3.66 4.74 -19.10
CA VAL A 165 -3.88 5.25 -20.47
C VAL A 165 -3.10 6.55 -20.61
N ASN A 166 -2.09 6.58 -21.48
CA ASN A 166 -1.21 7.73 -21.74
C ASN A 166 -0.57 8.29 -20.45
N PRO A 167 0.28 7.54 -19.75
CA PRO A 167 0.98 8.03 -18.57
C PRO A 167 1.99 9.11 -18.95
N ASP A 168 2.15 10.11 -18.08
CA ASP A 168 3.15 11.17 -18.23
C ASP A 168 4.57 10.66 -17.92
N LEU A 169 4.67 9.64 -17.05
CA LEU A 169 5.91 8.96 -16.71
C LEU A 169 5.67 7.48 -16.52
N VAL A 170 6.56 6.64 -17.04
CA VAL A 170 6.60 5.20 -16.74
C VAL A 170 7.90 4.89 -16.01
N VAL A 171 7.81 4.28 -14.84
CA VAL A 171 8.96 3.81 -14.05
C VAL A 171 8.94 2.28 -14.07
N LYS A 172 10.05 1.67 -14.49
CA LYS A 172 10.21 0.23 -14.60
C LYS A 172 11.31 -0.27 -13.68
N GLY A 173 11.09 -1.38 -13.02
CA GLY A 173 12.07 -2.05 -12.18
C GLY A 173 11.53 -3.37 -11.63
N ASP A 174 12.32 -4.05 -10.82
CA ASP A 174 11.87 -5.23 -10.10
C ASP A 174 11.20 -4.89 -8.76
N THR A 175 10.51 -5.86 -8.17
CA THR A 175 9.83 -5.69 -6.87
C THR A 175 10.79 -5.26 -5.76
N ARG A 176 12.05 -5.77 -5.79
CA ARG A 176 13.04 -5.45 -4.77
C ARG A 176 13.47 -3.99 -4.81
N ALA A 177 13.78 -3.48 -6.01
CA ALA A 177 14.14 -2.08 -6.21
C ALA A 177 13.02 -1.14 -5.77
N PHE A 178 11.76 -1.45 -6.14
CA PHE A 178 10.59 -0.66 -5.74
C PHE A 178 10.33 -0.67 -4.23
N LEU A 179 10.48 -1.80 -3.55
CA LEU A 179 10.32 -1.87 -2.10
C LEU A 179 11.45 -1.15 -1.37
N ALA A 180 12.69 -1.27 -1.84
CA ALA A 180 13.83 -0.54 -1.31
C ALA A 180 13.67 0.98 -1.49
N LEU A 181 13.17 1.41 -2.65
CA LEU A 181 12.82 2.81 -2.92
C LEU A 181 11.71 3.29 -1.97
N ALA A 182 10.63 2.51 -1.84
CA ALA A 182 9.51 2.84 -0.95
C ALA A 182 9.91 2.84 0.53
N ALA A 183 10.91 2.06 0.91
CA ALA A 183 11.50 2.04 2.24
C ALA A 183 12.55 3.14 2.47
N GLY A 184 12.93 3.91 1.43
CA GLY A 184 14.00 4.90 1.51
C GLY A 184 15.41 4.29 1.64
N GLN A 185 15.56 3.00 1.34
CA GLN A 185 16.83 2.26 1.38
C GLN A 185 17.61 2.35 0.06
N LEU A 186 16.96 2.80 -1.00
CA LEU A 186 17.53 3.01 -2.33
C LEU A 186 17.30 4.47 -2.74
N ASP A 187 18.37 5.14 -3.12
CA ASP A 187 18.26 6.50 -3.69
C ASP A 187 17.77 6.41 -5.14
N PRO A 188 16.74 7.19 -5.54
CA PRO A 188 16.21 7.16 -6.91
C PRO A 188 17.24 7.46 -7.99
N ALA A 189 18.18 8.40 -7.76
CA ALA A 189 19.19 8.75 -8.75
C ALA A 189 20.24 7.65 -8.88
N GLU A 190 20.61 6.99 -7.79
CA GLU A 190 21.49 5.82 -7.80
C GLU A 190 20.84 4.67 -8.55
N ALA A 191 19.56 4.39 -8.29
CA ALA A 191 18.79 3.31 -8.95
C ALA A 191 18.67 3.53 -10.46
N LEU A 192 18.51 4.77 -10.91
CA LEU A 192 18.51 5.12 -12.34
C LEU A 192 19.89 4.96 -12.96
N THR A 193 20.95 5.36 -12.26
CA THR A 193 22.33 5.28 -12.75
C THR A 193 22.81 3.82 -12.83
N SER A 194 22.45 2.99 -11.85
CA SER A 194 22.78 1.56 -11.82
C SER A 194 21.95 0.72 -12.81
N GLY A 195 20.83 1.27 -13.31
CA GLY A 195 19.90 0.59 -14.21
C GLY A 195 18.90 -0.33 -13.48
N GLU A 196 18.85 -0.30 -12.14
CA GLU A 196 17.83 -0.99 -11.35
C GLU A 196 16.45 -0.43 -11.60
N LEU A 197 16.37 0.89 -11.89
CA LEU A 197 15.18 1.54 -12.41
C LEU A 197 15.43 2.10 -13.80
N ARG A 198 14.37 2.08 -14.62
CA ARG A 198 14.33 2.70 -15.95
C ARG A 198 13.11 3.58 -16.05
N ILE A 199 13.24 4.68 -16.79
CA ILE A 199 12.14 5.63 -17.00
C ILE A 199 11.82 5.78 -18.49
N GLU A 200 10.54 6.02 -18.78
CA GLU A 200 10.03 6.50 -20.04
C GLU A 200 9.22 7.77 -19.74
N GLY A 201 9.63 8.89 -20.23
CA GLY A 201 9.09 10.22 -19.95
C GLY A 201 10.18 11.28 -19.90
N ASP A 202 9.82 12.52 -19.64
CA ASP A 202 10.78 13.61 -19.58
C ASP A 202 11.36 13.81 -18.15
N GLU A 203 12.54 14.40 -18.09
CA GLU A 203 13.28 14.63 -16.84
C GLU A 203 12.54 15.59 -15.88
N ALA A 204 11.76 16.54 -16.41
CA ALA A 204 11.01 17.47 -15.58
C ALA A 204 9.86 16.77 -14.86
N THR A 205 9.15 15.87 -15.54
CA THR A 205 8.10 15.03 -14.96
C THR A 205 8.67 14.08 -13.90
N LEU A 206 9.81 13.44 -14.17
CA LEU A 206 10.51 12.64 -13.16
C LEU A 206 10.86 13.47 -11.91
N SER A 207 11.43 14.66 -12.10
CA SER A 207 11.80 15.54 -10.99
C SER A 207 10.59 15.94 -10.14
N ARG A 208 9.44 16.23 -10.78
CA ARG A 208 8.17 16.49 -10.06
C ARG A 208 7.70 15.26 -9.29
N CYS A 209 7.70 14.08 -9.93
CA CYS A 209 7.33 12.82 -9.29
C CYS A 209 8.18 12.58 -8.03
N LEU A 210 9.49 12.62 -8.13
CA LEU A 210 10.41 12.45 -7.01
C LEU A 210 10.18 13.47 -5.89
N LYS A 211 9.89 14.72 -6.24
CA LYS A 211 9.61 15.77 -5.26
C LYS A 211 8.30 15.55 -4.51
N MET A 212 7.27 15.07 -5.20
CA MET A 212 5.95 14.82 -4.59
C MET A 212 5.92 13.57 -3.70
N PHE A 213 6.69 12.55 -4.05
CA PHE A 213 6.73 11.28 -3.31
C PHE A 213 7.99 11.13 -2.45
N ARG A 214 8.65 12.23 -2.13
CA ARG A 214 9.84 12.22 -1.30
C ARG A 214 9.48 11.78 0.12
N GLN A 215 9.97 10.62 0.52
CA GLN A 215 9.87 10.18 1.90
C GLN A 215 10.82 11.03 2.76
N SER A 216 10.26 11.71 3.75
CA SER A 216 11.05 12.35 4.82
C SER A 216 11.47 11.27 5.82
N ILE A 217 12.26 10.29 5.37
CA ILE A 217 12.88 9.32 6.28
C ILE A 217 14.25 9.87 6.60
N THR A 218 14.36 10.56 7.73
CA THR A 218 15.65 10.79 8.37
C THR A 218 15.99 9.47 9.07
N ILE A 219 16.66 8.56 8.36
CA ILE A 219 17.29 7.40 9.00
C ILE A 219 18.37 7.98 9.91
N LYS A 220 18.17 7.91 11.21
CA LYS A 220 19.26 8.12 12.17
C LYS A 220 20.31 7.05 11.88
N GLU A 221 21.51 7.46 11.48
CA GLU A 221 22.66 6.56 11.45
C GLU A 221 22.67 5.75 12.76
N LYS A 222 22.57 4.44 12.63
CA LYS A 222 22.84 3.54 13.76
C LYS A 222 24.31 3.73 14.15
N ALA A 223 24.52 4.41 15.29
CA ALA A 223 25.83 4.48 15.94
C ALA A 223 26.28 3.10 16.41
#